data_45d39e37bbb4c044138ec746b74cc1db
#
_entry.id   45d39e37bbb4c044138ec746b74cc1db
#
_cell.length_a   1.000
_cell.length_b   1.000
_cell.length_c   1.000
_cell.angle_alpha   90.00
_cell.angle_beta   90.00
_cell.angle_gamma   90.00
#
_symmetry.space_group_name_H-M   'P 1'
#
loop_
_entity.id
_entity.type
_entity.pdbx_description
1 polymer ?
#
loop_
_entity_poly.entity_id
_entity_poly.type
_entity_poly.pdbx_seq_one_letter_code
_entity_poly.pdbx_strand_id
1 'polypeptide(L)'
;MAVCGKKGIFAVFRKRNNQTMLLSVIETAETLGCSAQYVRKLLREGRLAGQKIGDSWIINDDTLESFDRKDLRMKKNDVPDRKSKKAPKQDALNCLSFFSGAMGLDIGLEQEGINILLACETDNACRRTIVANEPGIGLIGDIRDYTVGEILEYANLRENGQVDIVVGGPPCQAFSTAGKRLGFQDERGNVFLKYIEVIREIQPQYAVIENVRGLFSSALSIDIDDEITRSYDLDWAKTPGSTLFYIKKKLEAAGYNVTFNLYNSANFGSPQIRERVVITCTKSPNPVPYLRPTHSNEEVFGLESPPPFRDAVAGLDPARCDHIDFSEKRLKYIKMLKPGENWRNLPKELQPEAMGNSYHLGGGKTGFYRRLDWDSPSPTVVTHPAMPATELAHPTENRPLSIQEYKRIQEFPDDWVIEGSLLDKYKQIGNAVPVGLGRAIGRTIAAHRQGVETAAPEGFPYSRYKGTSDHEFETGILSGKRKKTSSQLTIEFD
;
A
#
# COMPACT_ATOMS: atom_id res chain seq x y z
N MET A 1 1.94 24.46 -44.14
CA MET A 1 2.86 23.68 -43.31
C MET A 1 2.12 23.30 -42.05
N ALA A 2 1.79 22.02 -41.93
CA ALA A 2 0.77 21.53 -41.01
C ALA A 2 1.37 21.15 -39.68
N VAL A 3 0.82 21.69 -38.60
CA VAL A 3 1.04 21.24 -37.24
C VAL A 3 0.09 20.06 -36.97
N CYS A 4 0.64 18.86 -36.87
CA CYS A 4 -0.11 17.66 -36.61
C CYS A 4 -0.32 17.49 -35.11
N GLY A 5 -1.47 17.90 -34.59
CA GLY A 5 -1.92 17.63 -33.25
C GLY A 5 -2.37 16.18 -33.11
N LYS A 6 -1.76 15.43 -32.23
CA LYS A 6 -2.22 14.09 -31.81
C LYS A 6 -3.54 14.20 -31.05
N LYS A 7 -4.65 14.17 -31.78
CA LYS A 7 -5.97 13.86 -31.23
C LYS A 7 -6.08 12.34 -31.09
N GLY A 8 -6.54 11.92 -29.91
CA GLY A 8 -6.62 10.53 -29.50
C GLY A 8 -7.32 9.61 -30.48
N ILE A 9 -6.95 8.34 -30.40
CA ILE A 9 -7.51 7.19 -31.10
C ILE A 9 -8.96 6.95 -30.62
N PHE A 10 -9.88 7.81 -30.97
CA PHE A 10 -11.32 7.66 -30.70
C PHE A 10 -12.16 8.18 -31.90
N ALA A 11 -11.80 7.76 -33.08
CA ALA A 11 -12.60 8.08 -34.23
C ALA A 11 -12.40 7.07 -35.37
N VAL A 12 -12.79 5.84 -35.21
CA VAL A 12 -13.14 4.96 -36.32
C VAL A 12 -14.15 3.90 -35.86
N PHE A 13 -15.38 4.31 -35.63
CA PHE A 13 -16.55 3.51 -35.95
C PHE A 13 -17.61 4.45 -36.49
N ARG A 14 -17.36 4.96 -37.70
CA ARG A 14 -18.42 5.58 -38.48
C ARG A 14 -19.33 4.46 -38.98
N LYS A 15 -20.62 4.58 -38.66
CA LYS A 15 -21.72 3.82 -39.24
C LYS A 15 -21.49 3.55 -40.74
N ARG A 16 -21.25 2.28 -41.07
CA ARG A 16 -21.63 1.74 -42.38
C ARG A 16 -22.88 0.92 -42.13
N ASN A 17 -23.97 1.42 -42.67
CA ASN A 17 -25.31 0.87 -42.61
C ASN A 17 -25.99 0.95 -41.25
N ASN A 18 -27.23 1.43 -41.22
CA ASN A 18 -28.19 1.54 -40.10
C ASN A 18 -28.51 0.21 -39.37
N GLN A 19 -27.50 -0.59 -39.02
CA GLN A 19 -27.65 -1.81 -38.23
C GLN A 19 -27.05 -1.59 -36.85
N THR A 20 -27.89 -1.70 -35.85
CA THR A 20 -27.53 -1.72 -34.45
C THR A 20 -26.62 -2.93 -34.18
N MET A 21 -25.45 -2.74 -33.62
CA MET A 21 -24.54 -3.83 -33.24
C MET A 21 -24.87 -4.35 -31.87
N LEU A 22 -24.88 -5.67 -31.73
CA LEU A 22 -25.04 -6.37 -30.46
C LEU A 22 -23.65 -6.70 -29.89
N LEU A 23 -23.36 -6.21 -28.71
CA LEU A 23 -22.07 -6.37 -28.04
C LEU A 23 -22.19 -7.39 -26.89
N SER A 24 -21.16 -8.20 -26.74
CA SER A 24 -20.95 -9.03 -25.55
C SER A 24 -20.51 -8.17 -24.37
N VAL A 25 -20.56 -8.75 -23.17
CA VAL A 25 -20.02 -8.10 -21.95
C VAL A 25 -18.54 -7.74 -22.08
N ILE A 26 -17.76 -8.53 -22.82
CA ILE A 26 -16.31 -8.30 -23.02
C ILE A 26 -16.10 -7.10 -23.95
N GLU A 27 -16.75 -7.09 -25.10
CA GLU A 27 -16.67 -5.98 -26.07
C GLU A 27 -17.19 -4.66 -25.45
N THR A 28 -18.27 -4.74 -24.67
CA THR A 28 -18.79 -3.60 -23.90
C THR A 28 -17.77 -3.08 -22.89
N ALA A 29 -17.08 -3.98 -22.19
CA ALA A 29 -16.05 -3.63 -21.22
C ALA A 29 -14.85 -2.92 -21.88
N GLU A 30 -14.42 -3.40 -23.06
CA GLU A 30 -13.38 -2.77 -23.88
C GLU A 30 -13.81 -1.37 -24.35
N THR A 31 -15.06 -1.25 -24.85
CA THR A 31 -15.61 0.02 -25.32
C THR A 31 -15.75 1.07 -24.21
N LEU A 32 -16.14 0.64 -23.00
CA LEU A 32 -16.30 1.51 -21.83
C LEU A 32 -14.98 1.75 -21.07
N GLY A 33 -13.91 1.00 -21.39
CA GLY A 33 -12.64 1.06 -20.66
C GLY A 33 -12.74 0.55 -19.24
N CYS A 34 -13.55 -0.49 -18.97
CA CYS A 34 -13.76 -1.04 -17.64
C CYS A 34 -13.70 -2.58 -17.64
N SER A 35 -13.80 -3.23 -16.48
CA SER A 35 -13.77 -4.70 -16.42
C SER A 35 -15.09 -5.34 -16.81
N ALA A 36 -15.05 -6.54 -17.43
CA ALA A 36 -16.23 -7.33 -17.73
C ALA A 36 -17.09 -7.65 -16.49
N GLN A 37 -16.46 -7.75 -15.33
CA GLN A 37 -17.18 -7.95 -14.05
C GLN A 37 -17.97 -6.70 -13.67
N TYR A 38 -17.45 -5.52 -13.94
CA TYR A 38 -18.13 -4.26 -13.69
C TYR A 38 -19.31 -4.06 -14.65
N VAL A 39 -19.16 -4.38 -15.93
CA VAL A 39 -20.27 -4.38 -16.90
C VAL A 39 -21.40 -5.31 -16.41
N ARG A 40 -21.10 -6.54 -15.95
CA ARG A 40 -22.11 -7.43 -15.38
C ARG A 40 -22.81 -6.85 -14.14
N LYS A 41 -22.08 -6.06 -13.35
CA LYS A 41 -22.64 -5.34 -12.20
C LYS A 41 -23.64 -4.26 -12.67
N LEU A 42 -23.23 -3.41 -13.62
CA LEU A 42 -24.10 -2.37 -14.19
C LEU A 42 -25.39 -2.93 -14.79
N LEU A 43 -25.31 -4.07 -15.49
CA LEU A 43 -26.45 -4.76 -16.08
C LEU A 43 -27.39 -5.31 -14.99
N ARG A 44 -26.86 -5.90 -13.93
CA ARG A 44 -27.68 -6.41 -12.80
C ARG A 44 -28.34 -5.29 -12.00
N GLU A 45 -27.71 -4.14 -11.90
CA GLU A 45 -28.22 -2.95 -11.23
C GLU A 45 -29.18 -2.12 -12.10
N GLY A 46 -29.39 -2.53 -13.37
CA GLY A 46 -30.23 -1.79 -14.31
C GLY A 46 -29.65 -0.43 -14.73
N ARG A 47 -28.37 -0.18 -14.49
CA ARG A 47 -27.66 1.06 -14.82
C ARG A 47 -27.14 1.08 -16.26
N LEU A 48 -26.92 -0.08 -16.82
CA LEU A 48 -26.66 -0.29 -18.23
C LEU A 48 -27.79 -1.16 -18.78
N ALA A 49 -28.46 -0.72 -19.84
CA ALA A 49 -29.50 -1.51 -20.47
C ALA A 49 -28.88 -2.65 -21.28
N GLY A 50 -29.38 -3.85 -21.07
CA GLY A 50 -28.98 -5.04 -21.82
C GLY A 50 -29.98 -6.15 -21.64
N GLN A 51 -29.99 -7.09 -22.56
CA GLN A 51 -30.89 -8.25 -22.54
C GLN A 51 -30.11 -9.51 -22.16
N LYS A 52 -30.66 -10.29 -21.22
CA LYS A 52 -30.07 -11.58 -20.86
C LYS A 52 -30.66 -12.67 -21.75
N ILE A 53 -29.81 -13.39 -22.49
CA ILE A 53 -30.18 -14.52 -23.34
C ILE A 53 -29.42 -15.74 -22.85
N GLY A 54 -30.13 -16.69 -22.23
CA GLY A 54 -29.49 -17.81 -21.52
C GLY A 54 -28.60 -17.30 -20.38
N ASP A 55 -27.33 -17.71 -20.37
CA ASP A 55 -26.35 -17.28 -19.38
C ASP A 55 -25.56 -16.03 -19.79
N SER A 56 -25.82 -15.49 -20.99
CA SER A 56 -25.06 -14.37 -21.55
C SER A 56 -25.88 -13.09 -21.58
N TRP A 57 -25.21 -11.96 -21.34
CA TRP A 57 -25.77 -10.64 -21.54
C TRP A 57 -25.40 -10.10 -22.93
N ILE A 58 -26.37 -9.49 -23.59
CA ILE A 58 -26.20 -8.81 -24.87
C ILE A 58 -26.59 -7.35 -24.69
N ILE A 59 -25.72 -6.46 -25.15
CA ILE A 59 -25.82 -5.01 -25.02
C ILE A 59 -25.88 -4.40 -26.41
N ASN A 60 -26.80 -3.48 -26.62
CA ASN A 60 -26.91 -2.73 -27.85
C ASN A 60 -25.90 -1.58 -27.85
N ASP A 61 -25.15 -1.35 -28.96
CA ASP A 61 -24.19 -0.27 -29.07
C ASP A 61 -24.84 1.11 -28.94
N ASP A 62 -26.07 1.31 -29.41
CA ASP A 62 -26.84 2.55 -29.23
C ASP A 62 -27.00 2.89 -27.72
N THR A 63 -27.05 1.86 -26.87
CA THR A 63 -27.13 2.01 -25.41
C THR A 63 -25.84 2.62 -24.83
N LEU A 64 -24.69 2.33 -25.46
CA LEU A 64 -23.40 2.87 -25.03
C LEU A 64 -23.20 4.32 -25.49
N GLU A 65 -23.79 4.73 -26.63
CA GLU A 65 -23.76 6.11 -27.06
C GLU A 65 -24.55 7.04 -26.12
N SER A 66 -25.66 6.51 -25.56
CA SER A 66 -26.48 7.24 -24.59
C SER A 66 -26.01 7.11 -23.14
N PHE A 67 -25.06 6.21 -22.89
CA PHE A 67 -24.52 5.95 -21.54
C PHE A 67 -23.56 7.07 -21.13
N ASP A 68 -23.94 7.89 -20.15
CA ASP A 68 -23.06 8.93 -19.63
C ASP A 68 -21.89 8.28 -18.87
N ARG A 69 -20.68 8.40 -19.44
CA ARG A 69 -19.44 7.91 -18.80
C ARG A 69 -19.16 8.60 -17.45
N LYS A 70 -19.76 9.76 -17.20
CA LYS A 70 -19.76 10.36 -15.86
C LYS A 70 -20.53 9.51 -14.86
N ASP A 71 -21.55 8.76 -15.31
CA ASP A 71 -22.25 7.80 -14.45
C ASP A 71 -21.37 6.61 -14.02
N LEU A 72 -20.35 6.27 -14.79
CA LEU A 72 -19.30 5.32 -14.37
C LEU A 72 -18.49 5.89 -13.19
N ARG A 73 -18.28 7.19 -13.18
CA ARG A 73 -17.46 7.90 -12.16
C ARG A 73 -18.29 8.27 -10.92
N MET A 74 -19.51 8.79 -11.10
CA MET A 74 -20.29 9.43 -10.02
C MET A 74 -20.90 8.49 -8.96
N LYS A 75 -20.98 7.17 -9.20
CA LYS A 75 -21.55 6.23 -8.22
C LYS A 75 -20.56 5.24 -7.61
N LYS A 76 -19.24 5.43 -7.82
CA LYS A 76 -18.21 4.55 -7.29
C LYS A 76 -17.94 4.80 -5.81
N ASN A 77 -18.18 6.01 -5.33
CA ASN A 77 -17.88 6.43 -3.97
C ASN A 77 -19.16 6.81 -3.20
N ASP A 78 -19.41 6.14 -2.07
CA ASP A 78 -20.51 6.49 -1.15
C ASP A 78 -20.25 7.85 -0.49
N VAL A 79 -18.99 8.23 -0.34
CA VAL A 79 -18.55 9.53 0.13
C VAL A 79 -18.09 10.34 -1.09
N PRO A 80 -18.73 11.48 -1.40
CA PRO A 80 -18.35 12.31 -2.53
C PRO A 80 -16.97 12.95 -2.33
N ASP A 81 -16.31 13.29 -3.45
CA ASP A 81 -15.12 14.11 -3.44
C ASP A 81 -15.42 15.50 -2.88
N ARG A 82 -14.46 16.07 -2.17
CA ARG A 82 -14.62 17.37 -1.53
C ARG A 82 -13.32 18.17 -1.50
N LYS A 83 -13.45 19.48 -1.64
CA LYS A 83 -12.32 20.40 -1.51
C LYS A 83 -11.89 20.53 -0.05
N SER A 84 -10.59 20.69 0.17
CA SER A 84 -10.02 20.95 1.47
C SER A 84 -10.56 22.26 2.06
N LYS A 85 -10.91 22.21 3.34
CA LYS A 85 -11.16 23.38 4.17
C LYS A 85 -9.92 23.80 4.96
N LYS A 86 -8.89 22.91 4.99
CA LYS A 86 -7.59 23.23 5.58
C LYS A 86 -6.89 24.26 4.69
N ALA A 87 -6.26 25.25 5.29
CA ALA A 87 -5.43 26.21 4.58
C ALA A 87 -3.97 25.74 4.56
N PRO A 88 -3.21 26.05 3.49
CA PRO A 88 -1.77 25.92 3.50
C PRO A 88 -1.18 26.71 4.66
N LYS A 89 -0.20 26.14 5.36
CA LYS A 89 0.52 26.79 6.46
C LYS A 89 1.89 27.23 5.97
N GLN A 90 2.29 28.48 6.28
CA GLN A 90 3.60 29.00 5.88
C GLN A 90 4.75 28.37 6.66
N ASP A 91 4.51 28.05 7.93
CA ASP A 91 5.53 27.51 8.83
C ASP A 91 5.56 25.97 8.91
N ALA A 92 4.69 25.31 8.16
CA ALA A 92 4.63 23.85 8.09
C ALA A 92 4.82 23.35 6.66
N LEU A 93 5.22 22.10 6.52
CA LEU A 93 5.30 21.41 5.23
C LEU A 93 3.87 21.00 4.79
N ASN A 94 3.42 21.53 3.65
CA ASN A 94 2.12 21.21 3.08
C ASN A 94 2.21 19.92 2.25
N CYS A 95 1.38 18.94 2.57
CA CYS A 95 1.46 17.58 2.04
C CYS A 95 0.18 17.17 1.31
N LEU A 96 0.35 16.44 0.21
CA LEU A 96 -0.70 15.70 -0.47
C LEU A 96 -0.47 14.20 -0.27
N SER A 97 -1.47 13.50 0.25
CA SER A 97 -1.43 12.07 0.53
C SER A 97 -2.21 11.27 -0.50
N PHE A 98 -1.58 10.24 -1.04
CA PHE A 98 -2.17 9.34 -2.04
C PHE A 98 -2.22 7.91 -1.51
N PHE A 99 -3.29 7.19 -1.82
CA PHE A 99 -3.54 5.85 -1.29
C PHE A 99 -3.58 5.83 0.23
N SER A 100 -4.25 6.84 0.80
CA SER A 100 -4.17 7.19 2.22
C SER A 100 -4.74 6.10 3.14
N GLY A 101 -5.59 5.20 2.64
CA GLY A 101 -6.19 4.11 3.43
C GLY A 101 -6.91 4.64 4.67
N ALA A 102 -6.52 4.12 5.85
CA ALA A 102 -7.01 4.61 7.14
C ALA A 102 -6.15 5.74 7.73
N MET A 103 -5.25 6.33 6.95
CA MET A 103 -4.37 7.44 7.32
C MET A 103 -3.27 7.13 8.35
N GLY A 104 -2.84 5.88 8.53
CA GLY A 104 -1.80 5.57 9.50
C GLY A 104 -0.48 6.30 9.25
N LEU A 105 -0.04 6.40 7.99
CA LEU A 105 1.13 7.19 7.58
C LEU A 105 0.91 8.68 7.87
N ASP A 106 -0.25 9.20 7.49
CA ASP A 106 -0.62 10.61 7.60
C ASP A 106 -0.65 11.08 9.06
N ILE A 107 -1.24 10.28 9.97
CA ILE A 107 -1.25 10.56 11.41
C ILE A 107 0.19 10.74 11.92
N GLY A 108 1.10 9.84 11.53
CA GLY A 108 2.50 9.95 11.91
C GLY A 108 3.18 11.23 11.40
N LEU A 109 2.88 11.62 10.16
CA LEU A 109 3.38 12.86 9.57
C LEU A 109 2.81 14.09 10.28
N GLU A 110 1.50 14.11 10.59
CA GLU A 110 0.85 15.23 11.30
C GLU A 110 1.40 15.39 12.73
N GLN A 111 1.79 14.32 13.42
CA GLN A 111 2.46 14.37 14.71
C GLN A 111 3.80 15.10 14.66
N GLU A 112 4.46 15.13 13.51
CA GLU A 112 5.70 15.89 13.28
C GLU A 112 5.46 17.27 12.62
N GLY A 113 4.20 17.75 12.66
CA GLY A 113 3.83 19.11 12.22
C GLY A 113 3.61 19.27 10.72
N ILE A 114 3.55 18.18 9.96
CA ILE A 114 3.25 18.20 8.52
C ILE A 114 1.75 18.40 8.33
N ASN A 115 1.37 19.32 7.45
CA ASN A 115 -0.02 19.70 7.20
C ASN A 115 -0.59 18.94 6.01
N ILE A 116 -1.39 17.91 6.27
CA ILE A 116 -2.03 17.12 5.21
C ILE A 116 -3.26 17.89 4.68
N LEU A 117 -3.19 18.29 3.41
CA LEU A 117 -4.25 19.08 2.76
C LEU A 117 -5.24 18.22 1.98
N LEU A 118 -4.77 17.12 1.42
CA LEU A 118 -5.55 16.24 0.54
C LEU A 118 -5.26 14.77 0.85
N ALA A 119 -6.30 13.97 0.85
CA ALA A 119 -6.24 12.52 0.80
C ALA A 119 -6.82 12.00 -0.54
N CYS A 120 -6.16 11.04 -1.16
CA CYS A 120 -6.62 10.35 -2.37
C CYS A 120 -6.87 8.87 -2.03
N GLU A 121 -8.15 8.43 -2.09
CA GLU A 121 -8.53 7.09 -1.69
C GLU A 121 -9.77 6.61 -2.45
N THR A 122 -9.77 5.36 -2.90
CA THR A 122 -10.86 4.75 -3.69
C THR A 122 -11.76 3.82 -2.89
N ASP A 123 -11.27 3.26 -1.76
CA ASP A 123 -12.05 2.34 -0.92
C ASP A 123 -13.07 3.12 -0.09
N ASN A 124 -14.35 2.81 -0.26
CA ASN A 124 -15.44 3.54 0.40
C ASN A 124 -15.36 3.48 1.94
N ALA A 125 -14.93 2.37 2.52
CA ALA A 125 -14.78 2.27 3.98
C ALA A 125 -13.64 3.17 4.47
N CYS A 126 -12.51 3.21 3.75
CA CYS A 126 -11.40 4.13 4.02
C CYS A 126 -11.85 5.59 3.88
N ARG A 127 -12.61 5.92 2.84
CA ARG A 127 -13.14 7.28 2.63
C ARG A 127 -14.05 7.74 3.78
N ARG A 128 -14.91 6.83 4.28
CA ARG A 128 -15.73 7.12 5.48
C ARG A 128 -14.86 7.34 6.71
N THR A 129 -13.84 6.50 6.91
CA THR A 129 -12.85 6.66 7.98
C THR A 129 -12.15 8.02 7.91
N ILE A 130 -11.67 8.43 6.72
CA ILE A 130 -11.04 9.74 6.51
C ILE A 130 -12.00 10.87 6.90
N VAL A 131 -13.24 10.82 6.40
CA VAL A 131 -14.23 11.88 6.66
C VAL A 131 -14.63 11.98 8.13
N ALA A 132 -14.72 10.84 8.83
CA ALA A 132 -15.09 10.79 10.24
C ALA A 132 -14.02 11.44 11.14
N ASN A 133 -12.74 11.26 10.80
CA ASN A 133 -11.64 11.79 11.62
C ASN A 133 -11.11 13.15 11.14
N GLU A 134 -11.10 13.36 9.82
CA GLU A 134 -10.54 14.55 9.18
C GLU A 134 -11.62 15.29 8.34
N PRO A 135 -12.65 15.89 8.99
CA PRO A 135 -13.76 16.51 8.27
C PRO A 135 -13.35 17.74 7.43
N GLY A 136 -12.16 18.29 7.64
CA GLY A 136 -11.63 19.43 6.91
C GLY A 136 -10.73 19.10 5.73
N ILE A 137 -10.27 17.86 5.59
CA ILE A 137 -9.31 17.46 4.53
C ILE A 137 -9.96 17.43 3.15
N GLY A 138 -9.22 17.77 2.11
CA GLY A 138 -9.62 17.50 0.73
C GLY A 138 -9.66 16.00 0.48
N LEU A 139 -10.62 15.50 -0.30
CA LEU A 139 -10.76 14.09 -0.59
C LEU A 139 -11.10 13.88 -2.06
N ILE A 140 -10.28 13.10 -2.74
CA ILE A 140 -10.48 12.68 -4.14
C ILE A 140 -10.49 11.16 -4.26
N GLY A 141 -11.01 10.66 -5.37
CA GLY A 141 -11.13 9.23 -5.66
C GLY A 141 -9.89 8.65 -6.33
N ASP A 142 -10.08 8.08 -7.52
CA ASP A 142 -9.00 7.44 -8.27
C ASP A 142 -8.06 8.50 -8.87
N ILE A 143 -6.77 8.43 -8.52
CA ILE A 143 -5.74 9.37 -9.00
C ILE A 143 -5.71 9.54 -10.53
N ARG A 144 -6.17 8.53 -11.27
CA ARG A 144 -6.22 8.54 -12.75
C ARG A 144 -7.31 9.45 -13.30
N ASP A 145 -8.29 9.81 -12.49
CA ASP A 145 -9.45 10.60 -12.90
C ASP A 145 -9.19 12.10 -12.79
N TYR A 146 -8.01 12.53 -12.29
CA TYR A 146 -7.70 13.92 -12.01
C TYR A 146 -6.45 14.39 -12.75
N THR A 147 -6.50 15.62 -13.24
CA THR A 147 -5.32 16.39 -13.62
C THR A 147 -4.64 16.96 -12.37
N VAL A 148 -3.37 17.33 -12.48
CA VAL A 148 -2.65 17.99 -11.38
C VAL A 148 -3.33 19.29 -10.96
N GLY A 149 -3.85 20.08 -11.91
CA GLY A 149 -4.61 21.30 -11.60
C GLY A 149 -5.83 21.04 -10.73
N GLU A 150 -6.61 19.99 -11.03
CA GLU A 150 -7.75 19.57 -10.21
C GLU A 150 -7.31 19.06 -8.82
N ILE A 151 -6.22 18.29 -8.74
CA ILE A 151 -5.65 17.83 -7.47
C ILE A 151 -5.31 19.02 -6.57
N LEU A 152 -4.64 20.04 -7.11
CA LEU A 152 -4.27 21.25 -6.38
C LEU A 152 -5.53 22.06 -5.96
N GLU A 153 -6.54 22.13 -6.82
CA GLU A 153 -7.81 22.78 -6.50
C GLU A 153 -8.53 22.08 -5.33
N TYR A 154 -8.57 20.72 -5.34
CA TYR A 154 -9.14 19.95 -4.24
C TYR A 154 -8.34 20.08 -2.95
N ALA A 155 -7.04 20.30 -3.03
CA ALA A 155 -6.16 20.59 -1.90
C ALA A 155 -6.29 22.01 -1.35
N ASN A 156 -7.15 22.86 -1.94
CA ASN A 156 -7.27 24.30 -1.63
C ASN A 156 -5.95 25.07 -1.86
N LEU A 157 -5.18 24.62 -2.85
CA LEU A 157 -3.98 25.29 -3.32
C LEU A 157 -4.33 26.07 -4.60
N ARG A 158 -3.92 27.34 -4.66
CA ARG A 158 -4.01 28.13 -5.90
C ARG A 158 -2.94 27.67 -6.88
N GLU A 159 -3.04 28.04 -8.15
CA GLU A 159 -2.11 27.66 -9.21
C GLU A 159 -0.61 27.87 -8.85
N ASN A 160 -0.32 28.78 -7.92
CA ASN A 160 1.03 29.04 -7.41
C ASN A 160 1.24 28.52 -5.97
N GLY A 161 0.31 27.71 -5.43
CA GLY A 161 0.44 27.12 -4.10
C GLY A 161 1.52 26.04 -4.09
N GLN A 162 2.48 26.18 -3.18
CA GLN A 162 3.59 25.22 -3.09
C GLN A 162 3.11 23.96 -2.37
N VAL A 163 3.31 22.82 -3.03
CA VAL A 163 3.28 21.51 -2.39
C VAL A 163 4.71 21.18 -1.94
N ASP A 164 4.88 21.00 -0.65
CA ASP A 164 6.20 20.66 -0.10
C ASP A 164 6.45 19.16 -0.14
N ILE A 165 5.42 18.34 0.13
CA ILE A 165 5.51 16.90 0.19
C ILE A 165 4.39 16.24 -0.62
N VAL A 166 4.73 15.21 -1.38
CA VAL A 166 3.79 14.22 -1.92
C VAL A 166 4.13 12.88 -1.30
N VAL A 167 3.16 12.25 -0.61
CA VAL A 167 3.36 10.94 0.03
C VAL A 167 2.35 9.94 -0.46
N GLY A 168 2.73 8.64 -0.55
CA GLY A 168 1.78 7.61 -0.89
C GLY A 168 2.32 6.18 -0.82
N GLY A 169 1.38 5.24 -0.64
CA GLY A 169 1.63 3.80 -0.68
C GLY A 169 0.95 3.14 -1.88
N PRO A 170 1.42 3.34 -3.12
CA PRO A 170 0.76 2.80 -4.30
C PRO A 170 0.74 1.26 -4.28
N PRO A 171 -0.34 0.60 -4.78
CA PRO A 171 -0.45 -0.85 -4.76
C PRO A 171 0.65 -1.52 -5.59
N CYS A 172 1.37 -2.49 -4.97
CA CYS A 172 2.46 -3.22 -5.62
C CYS A 172 2.03 -4.54 -6.27
N GLN A 173 0.77 -4.92 -6.19
CA GLN A 173 0.30 -6.25 -6.64
C GLN A 173 0.53 -6.52 -8.12
N ALA A 174 0.65 -5.51 -8.95
CA ALA A 174 1.04 -5.64 -10.36
C ALA A 174 2.45 -6.21 -10.55
N PHE A 175 3.29 -6.10 -9.54
CA PHE A 175 4.70 -6.50 -9.56
C PHE A 175 5.00 -7.76 -8.74
N SER A 176 4.01 -8.34 -8.02
CA SER A 176 4.24 -9.52 -7.19
C SER A 176 4.04 -10.81 -7.97
N THR A 177 4.91 -11.79 -7.72
CA THR A 177 4.90 -13.13 -8.37
C THR A 177 3.71 -14.00 -7.99
N ALA A 178 2.84 -13.58 -7.08
CA ALA A 178 1.68 -14.34 -6.58
C ALA A 178 0.39 -14.10 -7.39
N GLY A 179 0.31 -13.06 -8.22
CA GLY A 179 -0.79 -12.83 -9.16
C GLY A 179 -0.41 -13.29 -10.56
N LYS A 180 -1.37 -13.73 -11.37
CA LYS A 180 -1.14 -13.98 -12.80
C LYS A 180 -0.43 -12.75 -13.38
N ARG A 181 0.79 -12.95 -13.90
CA ARG A 181 1.68 -11.91 -14.43
C ARG A 181 1.03 -11.15 -15.59
N LEU A 182 0.26 -10.13 -15.28
CA LEU A 182 -0.38 -9.27 -16.28
C LEU A 182 0.36 -7.94 -16.47
N GLY A 183 1.47 -7.72 -15.75
CA GLY A 183 2.30 -6.54 -15.91
C GLY A 183 1.54 -5.23 -15.71
N PHE A 184 1.94 -4.17 -16.40
CA PHE A 184 1.26 -2.87 -16.45
C PHE A 184 -0.02 -2.87 -17.33
N GLN A 185 -0.35 -3.95 -17.99
CA GLN A 185 -1.69 -4.16 -18.51
C GLN A 185 -2.72 -4.41 -17.39
N ASP A 186 -2.24 -4.70 -16.14
CA ASP A 186 -3.09 -4.64 -14.96
C ASP A 186 -3.35 -3.16 -14.62
N GLU A 187 -4.62 -2.81 -14.42
CA GLU A 187 -5.06 -1.47 -13.99
C GLU A 187 -4.25 -0.90 -12.82
N ARG A 188 -3.69 -1.77 -11.96
CA ARG A 188 -2.90 -1.42 -10.77
C ARG A 188 -1.48 -0.95 -11.08
N GLY A 189 -0.83 -1.50 -12.11
CA GLY A 189 0.48 -1.02 -12.57
C GLY A 189 0.39 0.38 -13.16
N ASN A 190 -0.68 0.66 -13.87
CA ASN A 190 -0.97 1.99 -14.41
C ASN A 190 -1.16 3.04 -13.30
N VAL A 191 -1.73 2.65 -12.14
CA VAL A 191 -1.92 3.55 -10.98
C VAL A 191 -0.58 3.97 -10.36
N PHE A 192 0.40 3.06 -10.25
CA PHE A 192 1.73 3.40 -9.73
C PHE A 192 2.47 4.37 -10.65
N LEU A 193 2.43 4.14 -11.97
CA LEU A 193 3.02 5.06 -12.95
C LEU A 193 2.36 6.43 -12.92
N LYS A 194 1.01 6.47 -12.78
CA LYS A 194 0.28 7.73 -12.63
C LYS A 194 0.71 8.49 -11.38
N TYR A 195 1.01 7.80 -10.30
CA TYR A 195 1.54 8.43 -9.09
C TYR A 195 2.93 9.07 -9.33
N ILE A 196 3.84 8.37 -10.02
CA ILE A 196 5.14 8.95 -10.41
C ILE A 196 4.95 10.15 -11.35
N GLU A 197 4.00 10.08 -12.28
CA GLU A 197 3.67 11.18 -13.18
C GLU A 197 3.20 12.41 -12.38
N VAL A 198 2.30 12.22 -11.41
CA VAL A 198 1.82 13.30 -10.52
C VAL A 198 2.99 13.93 -9.74
N ILE A 199 3.92 13.13 -9.20
CA ILE A 199 5.13 13.65 -8.54
C ILE A 199 5.95 14.49 -9.53
N ARG A 200 6.12 14.00 -10.77
CA ARG A 200 6.88 14.70 -11.81
C ARG A 200 6.24 16.00 -12.28
N GLU A 201 4.92 16.09 -12.27
CA GLU A 201 4.19 17.29 -12.67
C GLU A 201 4.10 18.31 -11.53
N ILE A 202 3.80 17.88 -10.30
CA ILE A 202 3.73 18.77 -9.12
C ILE A 202 5.12 19.29 -8.75
N GLN A 203 6.15 18.48 -8.93
CA GLN A 203 7.54 18.83 -8.56
C GLN A 203 7.70 19.25 -7.08
N PRO A 204 7.16 18.49 -6.10
CA PRO A 204 7.29 18.84 -4.69
C PRO A 204 8.77 18.85 -4.26
N GLN A 205 9.08 19.55 -3.14
CA GLN A 205 10.43 19.53 -2.55
C GLN A 205 10.81 18.11 -2.10
N TYR A 206 9.83 17.37 -1.56
CA TYR A 206 9.99 15.99 -1.11
C TYR A 206 8.91 15.08 -1.71
N ALA A 207 9.29 13.87 -2.04
CA ALA A 207 8.32 12.80 -2.31
C ALA A 207 8.67 11.56 -1.48
N VAL A 208 7.63 10.89 -0.98
CA VAL A 208 7.79 9.66 -0.20
C VAL A 208 6.92 8.56 -0.81
N ILE A 209 7.52 7.40 -1.05
CA ILE A 209 6.82 6.23 -1.57
C ILE A 209 7.03 5.08 -0.57
N GLU A 210 5.94 4.64 0.05
CA GLU A 210 5.97 3.45 0.91
C GLU A 210 5.53 2.22 0.11
N ASN A 211 6.15 1.08 0.40
CA ASN A 211 5.72 -0.18 -0.20
C ASN A 211 6.12 -1.40 0.63
N VAL A 212 5.58 -2.57 0.27
CA VAL A 212 5.96 -3.83 0.89
C VAL A 212 7.32 -4.32 0.39
N ARG A 213 8.00 -5.16 1.20
CA ARG A 213 9.30 -5.77 0.87
C ARG A 213 9.34 -6.44 -0.52
N GLY A 214 8.19 -6.95 -0.99
CA GLY A 214 8.09 -7.58 -2.31
C GLY A 214 8.61 -6.74 -3.47
N LEU A 215 8.64 -5.42 -3.33
CA LEU A 215 9.17 -4.50 -4.34
C LEU A 215 10.66 -4.75 -4.64
N PHE A 216 11.46 -5.20 -3.66
CA PHE A 216 12.88 -5.55 -3.85
C PHE A 216 13.10 -6.76 -4.77
N SER A 217 12.11 -7.61 -4.94
CA SER A 217 12.18 -8.80 -5.80
C SER A 217 11.27 -8.73 -7.02
N SER A 218 10.56 -7.63 -7.18
CA SER A 218 9.63 -7.44 -8.29
C SER A 218 10.39 -7.18 -9.59
N ALA A 219 10.13 -8.00 -10.61
CA ALA A 219 10.65 -7.76 -11.95
C ALA A 219 9.69 -6.87 -12.74
N LEU A 220 10.24 -5.97 -13.55
CA LEU A 220 9.48 -5.09 -14.44
C LEU A 220 8.96 -5.90 -15.62
N SER A 221 7.74 -6.41 -15.50
CA SER A 221 7.15 -7.33 -16.49
C SER A 221 6.39 -6.63 -17.62
N ILE A 222 6.81 -5.40 -17.98
CA ILE A 222 6.16 -4.61 -19.01
C ILE A 222 7.14 -4.30 -20.12
N ASP A 223 6.55 -4.20 -21.29
CA ASP A 223 7.22 -3.67 -22.47
C ASP A 223 7.18 -2.13 -22.41
N ILE A 224 8.05 -1.54 -21.59
CA ILE A 224 8.30 -0.11 -21.59
C ILE A 224 9.53 0.12 -22.47
N ASP A 225 9.33 0.71 -23.63
CA ASP A 225 10.39 1.21 -24.47
C ASP A 225 10.58 2.72 -24.25
N ASP A 226 11.36 3.08 -23.24
CA ASP A 226 11.73 4.47 -22.96
C ASP A 226 13.25 4.62 -22.82
N GLU A 227 13.70 5.85 -22.61
CA GLU A 227 15.12 6.18 -22.48
C GLU A 227 15.80 5.40 -21.35
N ILE A 228 15.10 5.17 -20.24
CA ILE A 228 15.65 4.45 -19.08
C ILE A 228 15.86 2.99 -19.44
N THR A 229 14.86 2.34 -20.02
CA THR A 229 14.96 0.91 -20.36
C THR A 229 16.03 0.65 -21.43
N ARG A 230 16.26 1.61 -22.32
CA ARG A 230 17.32 1.53 -23.34
C ARG A 230 18.72 1.85 -22.81
N SER A 231 18.82 2.62 -21.72
CA SER A 231 20.12 3.06 -21.17
C SER A 231 20.84 1.99 -20.36
N TYR A 232 20.16 0.90 -19.99
CA TYR A 232 20.75 -0.17 -19.19
C TYR A 232 20.62 -1.52 -19.90
N ASP A 233 21.74 -2.22 -20.06
CA ASP A 233 21.75 -3.61 -20.55
C ASP A 233 21.25 -4.57 -19.47
N LEU A 234 19.91 -4.61 -19.31
CA LEU A 234 19.24 -5.35 -18.27
C LEU A 234 18.02 -6.11 -18.83
N ASP A 235 17.92 -7.41 -18.53
CA ASP A 235 16.67 -8.15 -18.76
C ASP A 235 15.63 -7.74 -17.70
N TRP A 236 14.91 -6.66 -17.99
CA TRP A 236 13.97 -6.06 -17.07
C TRP A 236 12.89 -7.02 -16.57
N ALA A 237 12.42 -7.91 -17.45
CA ALA A 237 11.37 -8.88 -17.14
C ALA A 237 11.84 -10.06 -16.26
N LYS A 238 13.16 -10.31 -16.21
CA LYS A 238 13.72 -11.44 -15.46
C LYS A 238 14.57 -11.02 -14.27
N THR A 239 15.02 -9.77 -14.21
CA THR A 239 15.89 -9.31 -13.13
C THR A 239 15.07 -8.97 -11.88
N PRO A 240 15.28 -9.67 -10.76
CA PRO A 240 14.60 -9.36 -9.51
C PRO A 240 14.98 -7.94 -9.03
N GLY A 241 13.95 -7.12 -8.73
CA GLY A 241 14.14 -5.75 -8.29
C GLY A 241 14.20 -4.71 -9.42
N SER A 242 14.16 -5.13 -10.69
CA SER A 242 14.19 -4.18 -11.82
C SER A 242 13.05 -3.15 -11.76
N THR A 243 11.91 -3.48 -11.17
CA THR A 243 10.82 -2.52 -10.92
C THR A 243 11.28 -1.37 -10.01
N LEU A 244 11.89 -1.65 -8.86
CA LEU A 244 12.37 -0.63 -7.94
C LEU A 244 13.51 0.19 -8.57
N PHE A 245 14.38 -0.47 -9.32
CA PHE A 245 15.45 0.19 -10.07
C PHE A 245 14.90 1.18 -11.10
N TYR A 246 13.88 0.77 -11.87
CA TYR A 246 13.20 1.62 -12.84
C TYR A 246 12.55 2.84 -12.16
N ILE A 247 11.84 2.63 -11.05
CA ILE A 247 11.23 3.72 -10.26
C ILE A 247 12.29 4.72 -9.81
N LYS A 248 13.41 4.25 -9.25
CA LYS A 248 14.53 5.08 -8.83
C LYS A 248 15.02 5.93 -10.01
N LYS A 249 15.31 5.31 -11.15
CA LYS A 249 15.80 6.02 -12.34
C LYS A 249 14.81 7.03 -12.91
N LYS A 250 13.51 6.75 -12.86
CA LYS A 250 12.45 7.70 -13.25
C LYS A 250 12.42 8.96 -12.38
N LEU A 251 12.61 8.79 -11.09
CA LEU A 251 12.64 9.90 -10.14
C LEU A 251 13.94 10.68 -10.23
N GLU A 252 15.08 10.01 -10.41
CA GLU A 252 16.37 10.66 -10.67
C GLU A 252 16.32 11.50 -11.96
N ALA A 253 15.74 10.96 -13.04
CA ALA A 253 15.55 11.68 -14.29
C ALA A 253 14.59 12.89 -14.15
N ALA A 254 13.73 12.90 -13.11
CA ALA A 254 12.90 14.05 -12.76
C ALA A 254 13.59 15.07 -11.86
N GLY A 255 14.89 14.91 -11.59
CA GLY A 255 15.73 15.84 -10.82
C GLY A 255 15.72 15.61 -9.31
N TYR A 256 15.34 14.40 -8.84
CA TYR A 256 15.40 14.06 -7.42
C TYR A 256 16.65 13.30 -7.05
N ASN A 257 17.19 13.60 -5.87
CA ASN A 257 18.04 12.66 -5.14
C ASN A 257 17.14 11.63 -4.47
N VAL A 258 17.39 10.34 -4.70
CA VAL A 258 16.55 9.23 -4.26
C VAL A 258 17.32 8.33 -3.32
N THR A 259 16.84 8.18 -2.09
CA THR A 259 17.35 7.22 -1.11
C THR A 259 16.24 6.26 -0.71
N PHE A 260 16.57 5.02 -0.39
CA PHE A 260 15.62 4.08 0.18
C PHE A 260 16.30 3.01 1.02
N ASN A 261 15.52 2.41 1.90
CA ASN A 261 15.91 1.21 2.61
C ASN A 261 14.67 0.38 2.96
N LEU A 262 14.90 -0.84 3.45
CA LEU A 262 13.88 -1.66 4.09
C LEU A 262 13.92 -1.41 5.60
N TYR A 263 12.83 -0.93 6.15
CA TYR A 263 12.72 -0.56 7.56
C TYR A 263 11.78 -1.49 8.30
N ASN A 264 12.20 -1.97 9.46
CA ASN A 264 11.33 -2.65 10.41
C ASN A 264 10.69 -1.60 11.33
N SER A 265 9.36 -1.51 11.36
CA SER A 265 8.63 -0.53 12.17
C SER A 265 8.94 -0.64 13.68
N ALA A 266 9.31 -1.83 14.18
CA ALA A 266 9.73 -2.02 15.55
C ALA A 266 10.92 -1.14 15.93
N ASN A 267 11.82 -0.85 15.00
CA ASN A 267 12.98 0.03 15.23
C ASN A 267 12.59 1.51 15.41
N PHE A 268 11.32 1.84 15.23
CA PHE A 268 10.78 3.21 15.35
C PHE A 268 9.69 3.30 16.42
N GLY A 269 9.63 2.34 17.35
CA GLY A 269 8.73 2.33 18.49
C GLY A 269 7.38 1.66 18.27
N SER A 270 7.13 1.11 17.07
CA SER A 270 5.90 0.35 16.85
C SER A 270 5.97 -1.01 17.55
N PRO A 271 4.92 -1.44 18.27
CA PRO A 271 4.87 -2.76 18.94
C PRO A 271 4.60 -3.87 17.91
N GLN A 272 5.27 -3.79 16.75
CA GLN A 272 5.04 -4.68 15.63
C GLN A 272 6.28 -4.88 14.76
N ILE A 273 6.61 -6.12 14.46
CA ILE A 273 7.62 -6.48 13.46
C ILE A 273 6.96 -6.39 12.07
N ARG A 274 7.16 -5.25 11.39
CA ARG A 274 6.59 -4.98 10.07
C ARG A 274 7.60 -4.30 9.18
N GLU A 275 8.02 -4.97 8.13
CA GLU A 275 9.02 -4.45 7.20
C GLU A 275 8.40 -3.73 6.02
N ARG A 276 8.87 -2.52 5.77
CA ARG A 276 8.43 -1.65 4.69
C ARG A 276 9.58 -1.00 3.96
N VAL A 277 9.48 -0.95 2.66
CA VAL A 277 10.35 -0.12 1.83
C VAL A 277 9.85 1.31 1.95
N VAL A 278 10.75 2.22 2.31
CA VAL A 278 10.47 3.65 2.24
C VAL A 278 11.49 4.27 1.30
N ILE A 279 10.98 4.90 0.25
CA ILE A 279 11.74 5.64 -0.74
C ILE A 279 11.51 7.11 -0.44
N THR A 280 12.57 7.85 -0.17
CA THR A 280 12.54 9.30 0.05
C THR A 280 13.25 10.00 -1.10
N CYS A 281 12.61 11.02 -1.64
CA CYS A 281 13.09 11.82 -2.74
C CYS A 281 13.18 13.28 -2.33
N THR A 282 14.23 13.98 -2.74
CA THR A 282 14.37 15.42 -2.50
C THR A 282 15.01 16.13 -3.68
N LYS A 283 14.62 17.38 -3.88
CA LYS A 283 15.31 18.30 -4.81
C LYS A 283 16.51 19.04 -4.20
N SER A 284 16.71 18.87 -2.91
CA SER A 284 17.93 19.38 -2.25
C SER A 284 19.17 18.70 -2.87
N PRO A 285 20.30 19.41 -3.01
CA PRO A 285 21.57 18.80 -3.41
C PRO A 285 22.03 17.72 -2.43
N ASN A 286 21.64 17.82 -1.16
CA ASN A 286 21.91 16.79 -0.16
C ASN A 286 20.76 15.78 -0.15
N PRO A 287 21.03 14.46 -0.26
CA PRO A 287 19.99 13.44 -0.18
C PRO A 287 19.39 13.38 1.24
N VAL A 288 18.12 12.96 1.35
CA VAL A 288 17.52 12.68 2.66
C VAL A 288 18.23 11.50 3.29
N PRO A 289 18.70 11.59 4.54
CA PRO A 289 19.37 10.47 5.22
C PRO A 289 18.40 9.31 5.48
N TYR A 290 18.94 8.13 5.80
CA TYR A 290 18.12 7.03 6.27
C TYR A 290 17.41 7.41 7.58
N LEU A 291 16.23 6.82 7.80
CA LEU A 291 15.42 7.09 8.99
C LEU A 291 16.24 6.76 10.26
N ARG A 292 16.28 7.70 11.21
CA ARG A 292 16.98 7.47 12.48
C ARG A 292 16.16 6.55 13.38
N PRO A 293 16.67 5.37 13.76
CA PRO A 293 15.98 4.47 14.67
C PRO A 293 15.92 5.05 16.09
N THR A 294 14.89 4.67 16.83
CA THR A 294 14.68 5.00 18.25
C THR A 294 14.73 3.78 19.14
N HIS A 295 14.58 2.58 18.55
CA HIS A 295 14.51 1.32 19.26
C HIS A 295 15.39 0.26 18.58
N SER A 296 15.87 -0.69 19.38
CA SER A 296 16.63 -1.85 18.91
C SER A 296 16.52 -3.02 19.90
N ASN A 297 16.52 -4.25 19.39
CA ASN A 297 16.71 -5.44 20.21
C ASN A 297 18.19 -5.69 20.55
N GLU A 298 19.10 -4.96 19.92
CA GLU A 298 20.54 -5.10 20.12
C GLU A 298 21.03 -4.00 21.07
N GLU A 299 21.47 -4.39 22.25
CA GLU A 299 21.96 -3.47 23.30
C GLU A 299 23.15 -2.61 22.85
N VAL A 300 23.95 -3.09 21.88
CA VAL A 300 25.13 -2.39 21.36
C VAL A 300 24.83 -0.99 20.82
N PHE A 301 23.59 -0.75 20.40
CA PHE A 301 23.19 0.56 19.86
C PHE A 301 22.73 1.55 20.92
N GLY A 302 22.55 1.13 22.18
CA GLY A 302 22.12 1.99 23.28
C GLY A 302 20.72 2.61 23.10
N LEU A 303 19.86 1.95 22.32
CA LEU A 303 18.48 2.35 22.06
C LEU A 303 17.51 1.58 22.96
N GLU A 304 16.30 2.10 23.12
CA GLU A 304 15.24 1.39 23.85
C GLU A 304 14.84 0.11 23.12
N SER A 305 14.39 -0.89 23.87
CA SER A 305 13.81 -2.10 23.27
C SER A 305 12.45 -1.79 22.64
N PRO A 306 12.10 -2.42 21.48
CA PRO A 306 10.77 -2.27 20.89
C PRO A 306 9.67 -2.67 21.87
N PRO A 307 8.56 -1.91 21.93
CA PRO A 307 7.47 -2.19 22.86
C PRO A 307 6.87 -3.59 22.64
N PRO A 308 6.70 -4.40 23.69
CA PRO A 308 6.05 -5.71 23.57
C PRO A 308 4.53 -5.55 23.39
N PHE A 309 3.87 -6.64 22.97
CA PHE A 309 2.41 -6.66 22.77
C PHE A 309 1.64 -6.25 24.03
N ARG A 310 2.07 -6.70 25.22
CA ARG A 310 1.40 -6.36 26.49
C ARG A 310 1.28 -4.87 26.74
N ASP A 311 2.32 -4.10 26.40
CA ASP A 311 2.35 -2.65 26.59
C ASP A 311 1.42 -1.94 25.61
N ALA A 312 1.38 -2.43 24.36
CA ALA A 312 0.48 -1.89 23.34
C ALA A 312 -1.00 -1.98 23.73
N VAL A 313 -1.40 -3.09 24.36
CA VAL A 313 -2.80 -3.35 24.70
C VAL A 313 -3.16 -3.02 26.15
N ALA A 314 -2.22 -2.46 26.91
CA ALA A 314 -2.45 -2.10 28.30
C ALA A 314 -3.65 -1.16 28.45
N GLY A 315 -4.53 -1.48 29.42
CA GLY A 315 -5.73 -0.67 29.71
C GLY A 315 -6.90 -0.81 28.72
N LEU A 316 -6.80 -1.69 27.73
CA LEU A 316 -7.98 -2.02 26.92
C LEU A 316 -9.00 -2.79 27.76
N ASP A 317 -10.27 -2.39 27.64
CA ASP A 317 -11.40 -3.10 28.25
C ASP A 317 -11.80 -4.28 27.35
N PRO A 318 -11.62 -5.54 27.79
CA PRO A 318 -11.99 -6.72 27.00
C PRO A 318 -13.48 -6.73 26.57
N ALA A 319 -14.37 -6.15 27.35
CA ALA A 319 -15.80 -6.09 27.04
C ALA A 319 -16.13 -5.16 25.87
N ARG A 320 -15.18 -4.31 25.47
CA ARG A 320 -15.29 -3.38 24.34
C ARG A 320 -14.46 -3.77 23.13
N CYS A 321 -13.96 -5.00 23.11
CA CYS A 321 -13.08 -5.52 22.07
C CYS A 321 -13.87 -6.25 20.98
N ASP A 322 -14.13 -5.58 19.86
CA ASP A 322 -14.79 -6.17 18.69
C ASP A 322 -13.85 -7.12 17.95
N HIS A 323 -14.25 -8.37 17.79
CA HIS A 323 -13.44 -9.37 17.07
C HIS A 323 -14.30 -10.34 16.26
N ILE A 324 -13.69 -11.02 15.30
CA ILE A 324 -14.26 -12.21 14.67
C ILE A 324 -13.90 -13.43 15.51
N ASP A 325 -14.62 -14.53 15.28
CA ASP A 325 -14.35 -15.80 15.94
C ASP A 325 -13.51 -16.75 15.07
N PHE A 326 -12.79 -17.66 15.70
CA PHE A 326 -12.22 -18.80 15.03
C PHE A 326 -13.32 -19.85 14.74
N SER A 327 -13.20 -20.56 13.62
CA SER A 327 -14.03 -21.74 13.38
C SER A 327 -13.75 -22.82 14.44
N GLU A 328 -14.74 -23.68 14.73
CA GLU A 328 -14.61 -24.78 15.71
C GLU A 328 -13.38 -25.66 15.43
N LYS A 329 -13.11 -25.95 14.16
CA LYS A 329 -11.91 -26.69 13.74
C LYS A 329 -10.65 -26.02 14.21
N ARG A 330 -10.54 -24.69 14.15
CA ARG A 330 -9.36 -23.95 14.58
C ARG A 330 -9.28 -23.85 16.08
N LEU A 331 -10.40 -23.61 16.75
CA LEU A 331 -10.49 -23.54 18.22
C LEU A 331 -9.98 -24.82 18.88
N LYS A 332 -10.24 -26.00 18.27
CA LYS A 332 -9.72 -27.30 18.75
C LYS A 332 -8.22 -27.24 19.03
N TYR A 333 -7.44 -26.63 18.13
CA TYR A 333 -5.96 -26.59 18.24
C TYR A 333 -5.48 -25.36 18.98
N ILE A 334 -6.10 -24.19 18.78
CA ILE A 334 -5.74 -22.97 19.48
C ILE A 334 -5.82 -23.15 21.00
N LYS A 335 -6.81 -23.85 21.52
CA LYS A 335 -6.97 -24.13 22.95
C LYS A 335 -5.83 -24.93 23.56
N MET A 336 -5.04 -25.65 22.76
CA MET A 336 -3.92 -26.46 23.23
C MET A 336 -2.60 -25.67 23.34
N LEU A 337 -2.57 -24.44 22.79
CA LEU A 337 -1.37 -23.65 22.67
C LEU A 337 -1.29 -22.58 23.76
N LYS A 338 -0.07 -22.32 24.22
CA LYS A 338 0.27 -21.26 25.18
C LYS A 338 0.69 -19.98 24.45
N PRO A 339 0.81 -18.83 25.14
CA PRO A 339 1.40 -17.63 24.57
C PRO A 339 2.75 -17.89 23.89
N GLY A 340 2.97 -17.32 22.70
CA GLY A 340 4.19 -17.50 21.89
C GLY A 340 4.24 -18.79 21.06
N GLU A 341 3.33 -19.74 21.29
CA GLU A 341 3.32 -21.02 20.60
C GLU A 341 2.58 -20.98 19.25
N ASN A 342 2.85 -21.99 18.42
CA ASN A 342 2.22 -22.19 17.12
C ASN A 342 2.02 -23.70 16.84
N TRP A 343 1.56 -24.04 15.63
CA TRP A 343 1.27 -25.42 15.24
C TRP A 343 2.40 -26.44 15.57
N ARG A 344 3.67 -26.01 15.64
CA ARG A 344 4.80 -26.91 15.95
C ARG A 344 4.81 -27.38 17.41
N ASN A 345 4.11 -26.67 18.28
CA ASN A 345 3.99 -26.99 19.71
C ASN A 345 2.80 -27.93 19.97
N LEU A 346 1.94 -28.19 18.97
CA LEU A 346 0.92 -29.22 19.06
C LEU A 346 1.55 -30.62 19.20
N PRO A 347 0.86 -31.58 19.85
CA PRO A 347 1.26 -32.98 19.82
C PRO A 347 1.56 -33.44 18.39
N LYS A 348 2.65 -34.19 18.18
CA LYS A 348 3.14 -34.55 16.83
C LYS A 348 2.10 -35.30 16.01
N GLU A 349 1.31 -36.14 16.64
CA GLU A 349 0.21 -36.90 16.04
C GLU A 349 -0.93 -36.01 15.51
N LEU A 350 -1.12 -34.81 16.07
CA LEU A 350 -2.15 -33.86 15.66
C LEU A 350 -1.67 -32.85 14.59
N GLN A 351 -0.35 -32.68 14.45
CA GLN A 351 0.19 -31.69 13.51
C GLN A 351 -0.24 -31.93 12.06
N PRO A 352 -0.23 -33.18 11.50
CA PRO A 352 -0.68 -33.42 10.14
C PRO A 352 -2.18 -33.09 9.96
N GLU A 353 -3.03 -33.45 10.95
CA GLU A 353 -4.46 -33.15 10.91
C GLU A 353 -4.72 -31.63 10.95
N ALA A 354 -4.02 -30.89 11.85
CA ALA A 354 -4.15 -29.47 11.98
C ALA A 354 -3.73 -28.73 10.71
N MET A 355 -2.59 -29.09 10.13
CA MET A 355 -1.98 -28.41 9.00
C MET A 355 -2.53 -28.86 7.64
N GLY A 356 -3.10 -30.07 7.53
CA GLY A 356 -3.57 -30.65 6.27
C GLY A 356 -2.49 -30.62 5.19
N ASN A 357 -2.83 -30.24 3.97
CA ASN A 357 -1.89 -30.19 2.83
C ASN A 357 -0.67 -29.27 3.09
N SER A 358 -0.79 -28.29 3.98
CA SER A 358 0.32 -27.38 4.32
C SER A 358 1.40 -28.05 5.14
N TYR A 359 1.16 -29.22 5.73
CA TYR A 359 2.13 -29.94 6.57
C TYR A 359 3.40 -30.29 5.80
N HIS A 360 3.26 -30.74 4.54
CA HIS A 360 4.37 -31.17 3.70
C HIS A 360 5.02 -30.06 2.86
N LEU A 361 4.45 -28.84 2.88
CA LEU A 361 5.02 -27.70 2.14
C LEU A 361 6.32 -27.23 2.81
N GLY A 362 7.24 -26.69 2.03
CA GLY A 362 8.45 -26.02 2.52
C GLY A 362 8.16 -24.71 3.29
N GLY A 363 9.20 -24.14 3.91
CA GLY A 363 9.15 -22.87 4.62
C GLY A 363 8.84 -22.99 6.13
N GLY A 364 9.03 -21.90 6.85
CA GLY A 364 8.90 -21.87 8.32
C GLY A 364 7.49 -22.11 8.85
N LYS A 365 6.47 -21.60 8.17
CA LYS A 365 5.04 -21.80 8.46
C LYS A 365 4.61 -21.41 9.89
N THR A 366 5.41 -20.62 10.61
CA THR A 366 5.17 -20.23 12.01
C THR A 366 3.91 -19.39 12.23
N GLY A 367 3.27 -18.93 11.16
CA GLY A 367 2.00 -18.18 11.22
C GLY A 367 0.76 -19.06 11.38
N PHE A 368 0.85 -20.39 11.22
CA PHE A 368 -0.30 -21.28 11.42
C PHE A 368 -0.52 -21.53 12.90
N TYR A 369 -1.77 -21.40 13.38
CA TYR A 369 -2.18 -21.58 14.76
C TYR A 369 -1.29 -20.78 15.72
N ARG A 370 -0.88 -19.56 15.35
CA ARG A 370 0.03 -18.74 16.12
C ARG A 370 -0.73 -17.95 17.18
N ARG A 371 -0.40 -18.20 18.46
CA ARG A 371 -0.68 -17.28 19.56
C ARG A 371 0.42 -16.24 19.67
N LEU A 372 0.04 -15.00 19.90
CA LEU A 372 1.01 -13.96 20.20
C LEU A 372 1.69 -14.22 21.56
N ASP A 373 2.87 -13.66 21.69
CA ASP A 373 3.57 -13.60 22.96
C ASP A 373 3.30 -12.25 23.64
N TRP A 374 3.20 -12.25 24.96
CA TRP A 374 3.01 -11.03 25.73
C TRP A 374 4.25 -10.14 25.74
N ASP A 375 5.43 -10.73 25.73
CA ASP A 375 6.72 -10.07 25.98
C ASP A 375 7.50 -9.78 24.70
N SER A 376 6.87 -9.97 23.55
CA SER A 376 7.45 -9.68 22.23
C SER A 376 6.56 -8.73 21.44
N PRO A 377 7.12 -7.91 20.52
CA PRO A 377 6.33 -7.17 19.56
C PRO A 377 5.45 -8.09 18.73
N SER A 378 4.24 -7.63 18.37
CA SER A 378 3.34 -8.38 17.49
C SER A 378 4.01 -8.70 16.15
N PRO A 379 3.81 -9.87 15.57
CA PRO A 379 4.05 -10.08 14.15
C PRO A 379 3.22 -9.08 13.30
N THR A 380 3.59 -8.93 12.04
CA THR A 380 2.85 -8.06 11.11
C THR A 380 1.34 -8.33 11.18
N VAL A 381 0.56 -7.32 11.55
CA VAL A 381 -0.91 -7.39 11.44
C VAL A 381 -1.32 -7.40 9.97
N VAL A 382 -2.28 -8.25 9.66
CA VAL A 382 -2.74 -8.54 8.30
C VAL A 382 -4.20 -8.15 8.15
N THR A 383 -4.71 -8.19 6.93
CA THR A 383 -6.09 -7.78 6.61
C THR A 383 -7.18 -8.69 7.19
N HIS A 384 -6.81 -9.84 7.76
CA HIS A 384 -7.74 -10.79 8.36
C HIS A 384 -7.00 -11.64 9.42
N PRO A 385 -7.31 -11.52 10.72
CA PRO A 385 -6.51 -12.11 11.82
C PRO A 385 -6.60 -13.63 11.90
N ALA A 386 -7.62 -14.25 11.32
CA ALA A 386 -7.82 -15.70 11.30
C ALA A 386 -7.37 -16.37 9.98
N MET A 387 -6.52 -15.70 9.18
CA MET A 387 -6.00 -16.28 7.94
C MET A 387 -4.96 -17.37 8.26
N PRO A 388 -5.10 -18.62 7.71
CA PRO A 388 -4.35 -19.79 8.17
C PRO A 388 -2.84 -19.63 8.28
N ALA A 389 -2.21 -18.98 7.29
CA ALA A 389 -0.74 -18.83 7.25
C ALA A 389 -0.21 -17.64 8.07
N THR A 390 -1.09 -16.80 8.59
CA THR A 390 -0.76 -15.53 9.26
C THR A 390 -1.68 -15.25 10.45
N GLU A 391 -2.10 -16.30 11.14
CA GLU A 391 -3.00 -16.16 12.29
C GLU A 391 -2.39 -15.30 13.39
N LEU A 392 -3.26 -14.50 14.01
CA LEU A 392 -2.97 -13.64 15.13
C LEU A 392 -3.98 -13.93 16.22
N ALA A 393 -3.75 -15.02 16.98
CA ALA A 393 -4.56 -15.36 18.14
C ALA A 393 -4.10 -14.58 19.37
N HIS A 394 -5.06 -14.12 20.18
CA HIS A 394 -4.76 -13.49 21.47
C HIS A 394 -3.93 -14.43 22.36
N PRO A 395 -2.95 -13.93 23.12
CA PRO A 395 -2.04 -14.78 23.91
C PRO A 395 -2.75 -15.78 24.82
N THR A 396 -3.81 -15.39 25.50
CA THR A 396 -4.51 -16.22 26.50
C THR A 396 -5.97 -16.51 26.13
N GLU A 397 -6.65 -15.62 25.44
CA GLU A 397 -8.04 -15.83 25.02
C GLU A 397 -8.13 -16.67 23.75
N ASN A 398 -9.24 -17.41 23.59
CA ASN A 398 -9.40 -18.31 22.44
C ASN A 398 -10.09 -17.62 21.27
N ARG A 399 -9.57 -16.47 20.88
CA ARG A 399 -10.07 -15.62 19.78
C ARG A 399 -8.92 -15.03 18.97
N PRO A 400 -9.18 -14.56 17.75
CA PRO A 400 -8.27 -13.66 17.06
C PRO A 400 -8.12 -12.33 17.82
N LEU A 401 -7.10 -11.55 17.49
CA LEU A 401 -6.97 -10.19 17.98
C LEU A 401 -8.18 -9.35 17.55
N SER A 402 -8.60 -8.43 18.43
CA SER A 402 -9.68 -7.49 18.21
C SER A 402 -9.27 -6.29 17.35
N ILE A 403 -10.25 -5.49 16.93
CA ILE A 403 -10.02 -4.21 16.24
C ILE A 403 -9.24 -3.25 17.12
N GLN A 404 -9.54 -3.20 18.43
CA GLN A 404 -8.88 -2.30 19.39
C GLN A 404 -7.41 -2.68 19.56
N GLU A 405 -7.11 -3.97 19.66
CA GLU A 405 -5.73 -4.48 19.70
C GLU A 405 -4.99 -4.20 18.40
N TYR A 406 -5.64 -4.37 17.24
CA TYR A 406 -5.08 -4.00 15.94
C TYR A 406 -4.74 -2.51 15.84
N LYS A 407 -5.64 -1.62 16.31
CA LYS A 407 -5.40 -0.18 16.36
C LYS A 407 -4.17 0.15 17.18
N ARG A 408 -4.07 -0.40 18.39
CA ARG A 408 -2.95 -0.17 19.31
C ARG A 408 -1.63 -0.69 18.74
N ILE A 409 -1.61 -1.87 18.11
CA ILE A 409 -0.42 -2.42 17.45
C ILE A 409 0.05 -1.53 16.27
N GLN A 410 -0.86 -0.91 15.56
CA GLN A 410 -0.58 0.03 14.47
C GLN A 410 -0.41 1.48 14.96
N GLU A 411 -0.54 1.71 16.28
CA GLU A 411 -0.40 3.00 16.96
C GLU A 411 -1.47 4.05 16.56
N PHE A 412 -2.64 3.62 16.08
CA PHE A 412 -3.77 4.52 15.89
C PHE A 412 -4.23 5.07 17.25
N PRO A 413 -4.61 6.37 17.34
CA PRO A 413 -5.25 6.91 18.52
C PRO A 413 -6.53 6.15 18.89
N ASP A 414 -6.84 6.02 20.18
CA ASP A 414 -8.02 5.28 20.63
C ASP A 414 -9.34 5.87 20.13
N ASP A 415 -9.40 7.17 19.99
CA ASP A 415 -10.53 7.93 19.48
C ASP A 415 -10.60 7.93 17.93
N TRP A 416 -9.58 7.43 17.25
CA TRP A 416 -9.60 7.31 15.78
C TRP A 416 -10.67 6.32 15.33
N VAL A 417 -11.71 6.83 14.70
CA VAL A 417 -12.85 6.03 14.23
C VAL A 417 -12.44 5.26 12.96
N ILE A 418 -12.65 3.95 12.96
CA ILE A 418 -12.51 3.11 11.75
C ILE A 418 -13.91 2.70 11.30
N GLU A 419 -14.32 3.15 10.14
CA GLU A 419 -15.63 2.94 9.56
C GLU A 419 -15.74 1.65 8.74
N GLY A 420 -16.95 1.13 8.57
CA GLY A 420 -17.24 -0.05 7.77
C GLY A 420 -17.59 -1.29 8.60
N SER A 421 -17.75 -2.41 7.91
CA SER A 421 -17.97 -3.71 8.55
C SER A 421 -16.74 -4.13 9.38
N LEU A 422 -16.90 -5.11 10.25
CA LEU A 422 -15.81 -5.65 11.05
C LEU A 422 -14.60 -6.10 10.18
N LEU A 423 -14.87 -6.72 9.03
CA LEU A 423 -13.83 -7.12 8.08
C LEU A 423 -13.20 -5.92 7.34
N ASP A 424 -13.98 -4.87 7.04
CA ASP A 424 -13.43 -3.64 6.49
C ASP A 424 -12.48 -2.97 7.49
N LYS A 425 -12.80 -3.00 8.78
CA LYS A 425 -11.95 -2.45 9.84
C LYS A 425 -10.62 -3.18 9.91
N TYR A 426 -10.62 -4.52 9.94
CA TYR A 426 -9.38 -5.32 9.90
C TYR A 426 -8.56 -5.02 8.65
N LYS A 427 -9.22 -4.94 7.48
CA LYS A 427 -8.55 -4.66 6.21
C LYS A 427 -7.87 -3.29 6.22
N GLN A 428 -8.55 -2.26 6.70
CA GLN A 428 -8.03 -0.90 6.78
C GLN A 428 -6.81 -0.83 7.69
N ILE A 429 -6.92 -1.33 8.92
CA ILE A 429 -5.83 -1.29 9.90
C ILE A 429 -4.66 -2.18 9.44
N GLY A 430 -4.94 -3.38 8.91
CA GLY A 430 -3.92 -4.30 8.41
C GLY A 430 -3.13 -3.79 7.21
N ASN A 431 -3.75 -2.97 6.35
CA ASN A 431 -3.08 -2.33 5.22
C ASN A 431 -2.29 -1.08 5.63
N ALA A 432 -2.65 -0.43 6.73
CA ALA A 432 -2.03 0.82 7.14
C ALA A 432 -0.51 0.70 7.37
N VAL A 433 0.19 1.78 7.14
CA VAL A 433 1.55 1.98 7.64
C VAL A 433 1.46 2.28 9.14
N PRO A 434 2.28 1.67 9.99
CA PRO A 434 2.32 2.02 11.43
C PRO A 434 2.59 3.51 11.62
N VAL A 435 1.86 4.11 12.55
CA VAL A 435 1.96 5.57 12.82
C VAL A 435 3.40 5.94 13.21
N GLY A 436 4.10 5.10 14.01
CA GLY A 436 5.49 5.33 14.40
C GLY A 436 6.47 5.39 13.24
N LEU A 437 6.24 4.59 12.18
CA LEU A 437 7.05 4.69 10.96
C LEU A 437 6.74 5.99 10.20
N GLY A 438 5.49 6.40 10.13
CA GLY A 438 5.08 7.70 9.57
C GLY A 438 5.72 8.86 10.30
N ARG A 439 5.76 8.80 11.64
CA ARG A 439 6.43 9.77 12.53
C ARG A 439 7.95 9.84 12.25
N ALA A 440 8.60 8.69 12.09
CA ALA A 440 10.04 8.66 11.75
C ALA A 440 10.32 9.31 10.39
N ILE A 441 9.47 9.09 9.40
CA ILE A 441 9.56 9.72 8.07
C ILE A 441 9.41 11.24 8.22
N GLY A 442 8.35 11.70 8.89
CA GLY A 442 8.09 13.13 9.10
C GLY A 442 9.23 13.83 9.81
N ARG A 443 9.74 13.24 10.89
CA ARG A 443 10.89 13.76 11.67
C ARG A 443 12.14 13.87 10.81
N THR A 444 12.43 12.87 9.98
CA THR A 444 13.62 12.87 9.12
C THR A 444 13.52 13.98 8.06
N ILE A 445 12.35 14.17 7.45
CA ILE A 445 12.12 15.24 6.46
C ILE A 445 12.20 16.62 7.12
N ALA A 446 11.58 16.80 8.28
CA ALA A 446 11.59 18.06 9.02
C ALA A 446 13.04 18.46 9.43
N ALA A 447 13.82 17.51 9.93
CA ALA A 447 15.24 17.72 10.27
C ALA A 447 16.06 18.06 9.04
N HIS A 448 15.90 17.32 7.93
CA HIS A 448 16.60 17.58 6.68
C HIS A 448 16.27 18.99 6.12
N ARG A 449 15.02 19.42 6.18
CA ARG A 449 14.61 20.79 5.79
C ARG A 449 15.36 21.86 6.59
N GLN A 450 15.58 21.60 7.88
CA GLN A 450 16.26 22.52 8.81
C GLN A 450 17.79 22.43 8.73
N GLY A 451 18.35 21.54 7.90
CA GLY A 451 19.78 21.27 7.84
C GLY A 451 20.33 20.58 9.09
N VAL A 452 19.46 19.95 9.88
CA VAL A 452 19.84 19.18 11.06
C VAL A 452 20.27 17.79 10.64
N GLU A 453 21.49 17.42 10.96
CA GLU A 453 22.04 16.10 10.67
C GLU A 453 21.42 15.04 11.59
N THR A 454 20.81 14.01 11.00
CA THR A 454 20.24 12.88 11.73
C THR A 454 20.91 11.61 11.24
N ALA A 455 21.92 11.13 11.99
CA ALA A 455 22.57 9.87 11.68
C ALA A 455 21.99 8.74 12.54
N ALA A 456 21.85 7.57 11.93
CA ALA A 456 21.67 6.33 12.68
C ALA A 456 23.00 5.88 13.30
N PRO A 457 22.99 5.06 14.36
CA PRO A 457 24.20 4.40 14.84
C PRO A 457 24.90 3.64 13.70
N GLU A 458 26.23 3.67 13.69
CA GLU A 458 27.03 2.98 12.68
C GLU A 458 26.71 1.48 12.66
N GLY A 459 26.53 0.91 11.47
CA GLY A 459 26.22 -0.52 11.32
C GLY A 459 24.81 -0.92 11.73
N PHE A 460 23.89 0.02 11.97
CA PHE A 460 22.53 -0.30 12.42
C PHE A 460 21.76 -1.14 11.39
N PRO A 461 21.23 -2.32 11.78
CA PRO A 461 20.45 -3.18 10.89
C PRO A 461 18.99 -2.70 10.83
N TYR A 462 18.64 -1.94 9.81
CA TYR A 462 17.24 -1.47 9.63
C TYR A 462 16.22 -2.59 9.44
N SER A 463 16.69 -3.75 8.99
CA SER A 463 15.90 -4.95 8.73
C SER A 463 16.76 -6.18 8.93
N ARG A 464 16.15 -7.33 9.19
CA ARG A 464 16.82 -8.64 9.16
C ARG A 464 17.34 -9.07 7.77
N TYR A 465 16.98 -8.35 6.72
CA TYR A 465 17.44 -8.62 5.35
C TYR A 465 18.62 -7.72 5.01
N LYS A 466 19.67 -8.32 4.41
CA LYS A 466 20.87 -7.62 3.98
C LYS A 466 20.72 -7.08 2.54
N GLY A 467 21.53 -6.09 2.18
CA GLY A 467 21.56 -5.54 0.82
C GLY A 467 20.30 -4.78 0.42
N THR A 468 19.68 -4.07 1.37
CA THR A 468 18.42 -3.35 1.19
C THR A 468 18.56 -1.83 1.10
N SER A 469 19.74 -1.29 1.36
CA SER A 469 20.04 0.12 1.09
C SER A 469 20.05 0.40 -0.42
N ASP A 470 19.71 1.61 -0.82
CA ASP A 470 19.70 2.04 -2.21
C ASP A 470 21.05 1.80 -2.91
N HIS A 471 22.16 2.05 -2.23
CA HIS A 471 23.52 1.84 -2.76
C HIS A 471 23.82 0.35 -2.98
N GLU A 472 23.62 -0.51 -1.96
CA GLU A 472 23.86 -1.95 -2.07
C GLU A 472 22.92 -2.60 -3.10
N PHE A 473 21.67 -2.13 -3.13
CA PHE A 473 20.67 -2.59 -4.07
C PHE A 473 21.08 -2.28 -5.52
N GLU A 474 21.43 -1.05 -5.82
CA GLU A 474 21.83 -0.59 -7.15
C GLU A 474 23.10 -1.31 -7.62
N THR A 475 24.11 -1.41 -6.76
CA THR A 475 25.33 -2.17 -7.03
C THR A 475 25.01 -3.64 -7.34
N GLY A 476 24.07 -4.25 -6.62
CA GLY A 476 23.62 -5.61 -6.83
C GLY A 476 22.91 -5.83 -8.17
N ILE A 477 22.10 -4.87 -8.62
CA ILE A 477 21.44 -4.88 -9.93
C ILE A 477 22.48 -4.79 -11.05
N LEU A 478 23.35 -3.75 -11.01
CA LEU A 478 24.31 -3.45 -12.07
C LEU A 478 25.41 -4.50 -12.20
N SER A 479 25.82 -5.15 -11.09
CA SER A 479 26.81 -6.23 -11.11
C SER A 479 26.26 -7.58 -11.55
N GLY A 480 24.97 -7.70 -11.84
CA GLY A 480 24.32 -8.96 -12.20
C GLY A 480 24.28 -10.02 -11.07
N LYS A 481 24.63 -9.64 -9.83
CA LYS A 481 24.64 -10.55 -8.66
C LYS A 481 23.24 -10.94 -8.21
N ARG A 482 22.20 -10.20 -8.61
CA ARG A 482 20.78 -10.52 -8.35
C ARG A 482 20.22 -11.52 -9.39
N LYS A 483 20.89 -12.67 -9.55
CA LYS A 483 20.31 -13.78 -10.32
C LYS A 483 19.17 -14.43 -9.53
N LYS A 484 18.15 -14.98 -10.25
CA LYS A 484 17.09 -15.78 -9.65
C LYS A 484 17.69 -16.79 -8.68
N THR A 485 17.62 -16.56 -7.40
CA THR A 485 17.55 -17.62 -6.42
C THR A 485 16.12 -18.12 -6.48
N SER A 486 15.94 -19.31 -7.01
CA SER A 486 14.73 -20.08 -6.84
C SER A 486 14.37 -20.06 -5.35
N SER A 487 13.19 -19.55 -5.05
CA SER A 487 12.42 -19.74 -3.82
C SER A 487 13.22 -20.00 -2.54
N GLN A 488 14.06 -19.08 -2.12
CA GLN A 488 14.51 -18.98 -0.71
C GLN A 488 15.59 -17.89 -0.65
N LEU A 489 15.27 -16.75 -0.10
CA LEU A 489 16.23 -16.03 0.73
C LEU A 489 16.44 -16.98 1.92
N THR A 490 17.49 -17.76 1.86
CA THR A 490 17.89 -18.68 2.92
C THR A 490 18.15 -17.82 4.16
N ILE A 491 17.36 -18.00 5.17
CA ILE A 491 17.58 -17.44 6.49
C ILE A 491 18.67 -18.33 7.09
N GLU A 492 19.90 -17.89 7.11
CA GLU A 492 20.90 -18.43 8.01
C GLU A 492 20.56 -17.86 9.38
N PHE A 493 20.13 -18.71 10.26
CA PHE A 493 20.03 -18.47 11.69
C PHE A 493 21.36 -18.95 12.28
N ASP A 494 22.17 -18.07 12.80
CA ASP A 494 23.14 -18.36 13.84
C ASP A 494 22.44 -18.35 15.21
#